data_c48e7c6b9cc2681e1a97409058d09bc9
#
_entry.id   c48e7c6b9cc2681e1a97409058d09bc9
#
_cell.length_a   1.000
_cell.length_b   1.000
_cell.length_c   1.000
_cell.angle_alpha   90.00
_cell.angle_beta   90.00
_cell.angle_gamma   90.00
#
_symmetry.space_group_name_H-M   'P 1'
#
loop_
_entity.id
_entity.type
_entity.pdbx_description
1 polymer ?
#
loop_
_entity_poly.entity_id
_entity_poly.type
_entity_poly.pdbx_seq_one_letter_code
_entity_poly.pdbx_strand_id
1 'polypeptide(L)'
;MSRKKGFKVKRSRRNLYKKRKSTGRKIFDGVLFVVILGALVFVGYSVASPLIKFFGGNGDNSSVSEPAWTPPESLPETSDSNSQTNSSDNSGGSDTTKDNTSSVPSEVTSAFATVAPDSALKSDAALNKFLASAKDSGYNTAVFTLKNTTGELLYKSSLKAVKDNTDVNKGSLTAAQIVKACKTAGITPVAAITTLFDRKTPYLFDNAGYIISDGNWSWLDAAADKPWTTPYSADAVNYYADICGELAKAGFADIELENTVFPNFQSYDYSLLSKELQNANRSEKLAVLAATCAKKAKEGNATATVEI
;
A
#
# COMPACT_ATOMS: atom_id res chain seq x y z
N MET A 1 1.13 -11.79 56.20
CA MET A 1 0.47 -11.05 55.14
C MET A 1 1.28 -9.77 54.83
N SER A 2 2.09 -9.78 53.78
CA SER A 2 2.99 -8.64 53.41
C SER A 2 2.28 -7.85 52.28
N ARG A 3 1.97 -6.57 52.55
CA ARG A 3 1.38 -5.65 51.58
C ARG A 3 2.45 -5.17 50.60
N LYS A 4 2.38 -5.54 49.35
CA LYS A 4 3.16 -4.98 48.25
C LYS A 4 2.80 -3.51 48.07
N LYS A 5 3.77 -2.61 48.30
CA LYS A 5 3.65 -1.17 48.02
C LYS A 5 3.68 -0.99 46.50
N GLY A 6 2.57 -0.52 45.92
CA GLY A 6 2.53 -0.18 44.50
C GLY A 6 3.40 1.06 44.20
N PHE A 7 4.20 0.95 43.15
CA PHE A 7 5.02 2.04 42.61
C PHE A 7 4.09 3.09 41.96
N LYS A 8 4.05 4.29 42.54
CA LYS A 8 3.37 5.44 41.89
C LYS A 8 4.34 6.07 40.89
N VAL A 9 4.11 5.86 39.60
CA VAL A 9 4.82 6.54 38.53
C VAL A 9 4.35 7.99 38.47
N LYS A 10 5.20 8.93 38.86
CA LYS A 10 4.97 10.36 38.74
C LYS A 10 5.15 10.74 37.27
N ARG A 11 4.05 10.92 36.49
CA ARG A 11 4.11 11.46 35.14
C ARG A 11 4.56 12.92 35.21
N SER A 12 5.83 13.17 34.94
CA SER A 12 6.35 14.52 34.69
C SER A 12 5.85 14.96 33.31
N ARG A 13 4.84 15.80 33.27
CA ARG A 13 4.47 16.55 32.06
C ARG A 13 5.55 17.62 31.85
N ARG A 14 6.61 17.28 31.17
CA ARG A 14 7.50 18.30 30.60
C ARG A 14 6.87 18.75 29.29
N ASN A 15 6.20 19.91 29.34
CA ASN A 15 5.88 20.73 28.17
C ASN A 15 7.18 21.25 27.58
N LEU A 16 7.89 20.43 26.82
CA LEU A 16 9.08 20.85 26.09
C LEU A 16 8.62 21.44 24.76
N TYR A 17 8.75 22.78 24.69
CA TYR A 17 8.73 23.60 23.48
C TYR A 17 7.42 23.78 22.72
N LYS A 18 6.46 24.46 23.33
CA LYS A 18 5.67 25.43 22.57
C LYS A 18 6.40 26.77 22.53
N LYS A 19 7.42 26.92 21.66
CA LYS A 19 7.88 28.26 21.29
C LYS A 19 6.71 28.97 20.62
N ARG A 20 6.13 29.96 21.30
CA ARG A 20 5.16 30.89 20.70
C ARG A 20 5.86 31.52 19.50
N LYS A 21 5.41 31.25 18.29
CA LYS A 21 5.88 31.97 17.10
C LYS A 21 5.64 33.44 17.36
N SER A 22 6.69 34.26 17.29
CA SER A 22 6.59 35.71 17.49
C SER A 22 5.60 36.27 16.44
N THR A 23 4.84 37.29 16.80
CA THR A 23 3.88 37.95 15.91
C THR A 23 4.50 38.37 14.58
N GLY A 24 5.78 38.82 14.61
CA GLY A 24 6.53 39.15 13.41
C GLY A 24 6.71 37.97 12.42
N ARG A 25 6.86 36.75 12.94
CA ARG A 25 7.01 35.54 12.08
C ARG A 25 5.69 35.16 11.40
N LYS A 26 4.55 35.41 12.07
CA LYS A 26 3.22 35.18 11.47
C LYS A 26 2.93 36.19 10.36
N ILE A 27 3.35 37.44 10.53
CA ILE A 27 3.21 38.49 9.51
C ILE A 27 4.12 38.18 8.32
N PHE A 28 5.34 37.72 8.57
CA PHE A 28 6.29 37.33 7.50
C PHE A 28 5.77 36.11 6.72
N ASP A 29 5.27 35.08 7.41
CA ASP A 29 4.67 33.89 6.78
C ASP A 29 3.44 34.28 5.93
N GLY A 30 2.63 35.26 6.37
CA GLY A 30 1.47 35.78 5.63
C GLY A 30 1.88 36.57 4.37
N VAL A 31 2.87 37.44 4.48
CA VAL A 31 3.38 38.22 3.33
C VAL A 31 4.03 37.30 2.30
N LEU A 32 4.82 36.31 2.75
CA LEU A 32 5.44 35.33 1.89
C LEU A 32 4.38 34.52 1.11
N PHE A 33 3.29 34.13 1.77
CA PHE A 33 2.19 33.41 1.13
C PHE A 33 1.52 34.25 0.03
N VAL A 34 1.27 35.55 0.26
CA VAL A 34 0.70 36.44 -0.75
C VAL A 34 1.65 36.64 -1.94
N VAL A 35 2.95 36.74 -1.71
CA VAL A 35 3.96 36.87 -2.78
C VAL A 35 4.01 35.60 -3.63
N ILE A 36 3.96 34.41 -3.01
CA ILE A 36 3.95 33.12 -3.74
C ILE A 36 2.66 33.01 -4.56
N LEU A 37 1.52 33.40 -4.02
CA LEU A 37 0.24 33.36 -4.71
C LEU A 37 0.25 34.31 -5.92
N GLY A 38 0.80 35.52 -5.78
CA GLY A 38 0.97 36.48 -6.86
C GLY A 38 1.90 35.95 -7.96
N ALA A 39 2.99 35.28 -7.58
CA ALA A 39 3.91 34.66 -8.54
C ALA A 39 3.24 33.50 -9.31
N LEU A 40 2.42 32.68 -8.66
CA LEU A 40 1.67 31.60 -9.32
C LEU A 40 0.64 32.14 -10.32
N VAL A 41 -0.07 33.22 -9.96
CA VAL A 41 -1.01 33.88 -10.88
C VAL A 41 -0.28 34.48 -12.07
N PHE A 42 0.88 35.10 -11.84
CA PHE A 42 1.69 35.68 -12.92
C PHE A 42 2.24 34.60 -13.88
N VAL A 43 2.74 33.49 -13.36
CA VAL A 43 3.20 32.35 -14.17
C VAL A 43 2.02 31.72 -14.92
N GLY A 44 0.87 31.54 -14.25
CA GLY A 44 -0.34 31.02 -14.89
C GLY A 44 -0.81 31.90 -16.04
N TYR A 45 -0.79 33.22 -15.87
CA TYR A 45 -1.17 34.18 -16.91
C TYR A 45 -0.14 34.20 -18.07
N SER A 46 1.15 34.12 -17.76
CA SER A 46 2.23 34.08 -18.79
C SER A 46 2.19 32.83 -19.65
N VAL A 47 1.78 31.69 -19.10
CA VAL A 47 1.71 30.41 -19.83
C VAL A 47 0.36 30.27 -20.54
N ALA A 48 -0.73 30.80 -20.00
CA ALA A 48 -2.05 30.71 -20.61
C ALA A 48 -2.18 31.52 -21.90
N SER A 49 -1.50 32.68 -22.00
CA SER A 49 -1.55 33.53 -23.19
C SER A 49 -1.04 32.86 -24.48
N PRO A 50 0.08 32.13 -24.51
CA PRO A 50 0.51 31.42 -25.72
C PRO A 50 -0.35 30.18 -26.00
N LEU A 51 -0.89 29.51 -24.95
CA LEU A 51 -1.77 28.35 -25.13
C LEU A 51 -3.12 28.73 -25.75
N ILE A 52 -3.72 29.85 -25.34
CA ILE A 52 -4.96 30.36 -25.94
C ILE A 52 -4.76 30.73 -27.42
N LYS A 53 -3.59 31.28 -27.79
CA LYS A 53 -3.25 31.55 -29.19
C LYS A 53 -3.02 30.26 -30.00
N PHE A 54 -2.56 29.21 -29.35
CA PHE A 54 -2.32 27.92 -30.00
C PHE A 54 -3.61 27.11 -30.24
N PHE A 55 -4.59 27.21 -29.33
CA PHE A 55 -5.86 26.50 -29.43
C PHE A 55 -7.04 27.34 -29.93
N GLY A 56 -6.90 28.67 -30.02
CA GLY A 56 -7.97 29.61 -30.42
C GLY A 56 -7.76 30.29 -31.78
N GLY A 57 -6.82 29.84 -32.58
CA GLY A 57 -6.54 30.41 -33.92
C GLY A 57 -7.55 29.95 -34.94
N ASN A 58 -8.38 30.89 -35.33
CA ASN A 58 -9.24 30.89 -36.53
C ASN A 58 -8.39 30.65 -37.81
N GLY A 59 -8.96 29.88 -38.73
CA GLY A 59 -8.29 29.45 -39.95
C GLY A 59 -7.62 30.54 -40.76
N ASP A 60 -6.44 30.24 -41.22
CA ASP A 60 -5.98 30.55 -42.55
C ASP A 60 -4.89 29.56 -42.96
N ASN A 61 -5.04 29.09 -44.19
CA ASN A 61 -4.20 28.10 -44.85
C ASN A 61 -2.73 28.50 -44.89
N SER A 62 -1.85 27.69 -44.30
CA SER A 62 -0.53 27.46 -44.88
C SER A 62 -0.03 26.06 -44.46
N SER A 63 0.18 25.27 -45.48
CA SER A 63 0.74 23.92 -45.46
C SER A 63 2.09 23.87 -44.73
N VAL A 64 2.12 23.26 -43.58
CA VAL A 64 3.35 22.73 -42.98
C VAL A 64 3.28 21.22 -43.04
N SER A 65 4.11 20.64 -43.88
CA SER A 65 4.33 19.22 -44.05
C SER A 65 4.74 18.59 -42.71
N GLU A 66 3.96 17.62 -42.26
CA GLU A 66 4.31 16.74 -41.16
C GLU A 66 5.60 15.96 -41.51
N PRO A 67 6.57 15.85 -40.61
CA PRO A 67 7.65 14.89 -40.78
C PRO A 67 7.07 13.48 -40.61
N ALA A 68 7.12 12.69 -41.68
CA ALA A 68 6.73 11.29 -41.72
C ALA A 68 7.56 10.50 -40.68
N TRP A 69 6.89 9.89 -39.73
CA TRP A 69 7.49 8.91 -38.85
C TRP A 69 7.75 7.63 -39.62
N THR A 70 9.01 7.27 -39.82
CA THR A 70 9.42 5.97 -40.37
C THR A 70 9.71 5.01 -39.22
N PRO A 71 9.11 3.82 -39.21
CA PRO A 71 9.45 2.76 -38.25
C PRO A 71 10.88 2.26 -38.48
N PRO A 72 11.63 1.88 -37.44
CA PRO A 72 12.92 1.27 -37.60
C PRO A 72 12.82 -0.08 -38.34
N GLU A 73 13.73 -0.27 -39.28
CA GLU A 73 13.90 -1.44 -40.12
C GLU A 73 14.07 -2.73 -39.29
N SER A 74 13.36 -3.76 -39.70
CA SER A 74 13.40 -5.11 -39.15
C SER A 74 14.81 -5.73 -39.33
N LEU A 75 15.29 -6.33 -38.24
CA LEU A 75 16.49 -7.19 -38.24
C LEU A 75 16.27 -8.42 -39.13
N PRO A 76 17.33 -8.93 -39.80
CA PRO A 76 17.22 -9.99 -40.82
C PRO A 76 16.92 -11.35 -40.18
N GLU A 77 16.01 -12.06 -40.84
CA GLU A 77 15.75 -13.48 -40.63
C GLU A 77 16.95 -14.27 -41.11
N THR A 78 17.49 -15.13 -40.24
CA THR A 78 18.37 -16.21 -40.63
C THR A 78 17.53 -17.48 -40.75
N SER A 79 17.22 -17.84 -41.98
CA SER A 79 16.83 -19.19 -42.37
C SER A 79 18.02 -20.10 -42.27
N ASP A 80 17.86 -21.23 -41.61
CA ASP A 80 18.48 -22.46 -42.14
C ASP A 80 17.63 -23.68 -41.78
N SER A 81 17.38 -24.36 -42.86
CA SER A 81 16.61 -25.60 -43.02
C SER A 81 17.43 -26.83 -42.62
N ASN A 82 16.76 -27.80 -42.29
CA ASN A 82 16.86 -29.15 -42.81
C ASN A 82 16.89 -30.31 -41.80
N SER A 83 16.02 -31.17 -42.02
CA SER A 83 15.94 -32.61 -42.30
C SER A 83 15.72 -33.53 -41.12
N GLN A 84 14.54 -34.12 -41.12
CA GLN A 84 14.22 -35.56 -41.36
C GLN A 84 15.19 -36.56 -40.70
N THR A 85 14.73 -37.49 -39.92
CA THR A 85 14.02 -38.74 -40.26
C THR A 85 13.91 -39.70 -39.07
N ASN A 86 12.77 -40.36 -39.04
CA ASN A 86 12.51 -41.79 -38.73
C ASN A 86 12.69 -42.37 -37.33
N SER A 87 11.54 -42.73 -36.82
CA SER A 87 11.03 -44.11 -36.65
C SER A 87 11.67 -45.05 -35.64
N SER A 88 10.82 -45.51 -34.83
CA SER A 88 10.50 -46.91 -34.49
C SER A 88 10.54 -47.26 -33.02
N ASP A 89 9.35 -47.61 -32.57
CA ASP A 89 8.97 -48.78 -31.75
C ASP A 89 9.76 -49.14 -30.47
N ASN A 90 9.14 -49.17 -29.33
CA ASN A 90 8.42 -50.32 -28.83
C ASN A 90 8.21 -50.28 -27.29
N SER A 91 7.00 -50.61 -26.92
CA SER A 91 6.58 -51.40 -25.77
C SER A 91 6.97 -51.08 -24.33
N GLY A 92 5.90 -50.82 -23.56
CA GLY A 92 5.63 -51.64 -22.39
C GLY A 92 5.97 -51.03 -21.03
N GLY A 93 4.94 -50.65 -20.28
CA GLY A 93 5.09 -50.40 -18.85
C GLY A 93 3.95 -49.59 -18.29
N SER A 94 2.88 -50.28 -17.92
CA SER A 94 1.79 -49.75 -17.12
C SER A 94 2.31 -49.34 -15.74
N ASP A 95 2.17 -48.06 -15.39
CA ASP A 95 2.08 -47.71 -13.99
C ASP A 95 1.15 -46.50 -13.83
N THR A 96 0.06 -46.79 -13.15
CA THR A 96 -1.00 -45.87 -12.78
C THR A 96 -0.50 -44.86 -11.76
N THR A 97 -0.06 -43.71 -12.20
CA THR A 97 0.10 -42.56 -11.36
C THR A 97 -1.12 -41.66 -11.56
N LYS A 98 -1.94 -41.56 -10.51
CA LYS A 98 -3.09 -40.66 -10.47
C LYS A 98 -2.62 -39.24 -10.68
N ASP A 99 -2.90 -38.71 -11.85
CA ASP A 99 -2.77 -37.33 -12.21
C ASP A 99 -3.73 -36.51 -11.30
N ASN A 100 -3.15 -35.88 -10.32
CA ASN A 100 -3.84 -34.82 -9.58
C ASN A 100 -3.80 -33.58 -10.46
N THR A 101 -4.65 -33.57 -11.49
CA THR A 101 -4.90 -32.38 -12.30
C THR A 101 -5.52 -31.32 -11.39
N SER A 102 -4.67 -30.52 -10.79
CA SER A 102 -5.08 -29.24 -10.24
C SER A 102 -5.67 -28.44 -11.40
N SER A 103 -6.98 -28.35 -11.44
CA SER A 103 -7.69 -27.50 -12.38
C SER A 103 -7.24 -26.06 -12.15
N VAL A 104 -6.30 -25.60 -12.99
CA VAL A 104 -6.04 -24.18 -13.17
C VAL A 104 -7.37 -23.58 -13.64
N PRO A 105 -7.93 -22.58 -12.95
CA PRO A 105 -9.14 -21.92 -13.44
C PRO A 105 -8.82 -21.33 -14.81
N SER A 106 -9.46 -21.88 -15.82
CA SER A 106 -9.42 -21.36 -17.18
C SER A 106 -10.27 -20.09 -17.21
N GLU A 107 -9.69 -19.02 -17.60
CA GLU A 107 -10.09 -17.65 -17.89
C GLU A 107 -9.44 -16.64 -16.95
N VAL A 108 -8.26 -16.21 -17.35
CA VAL A 108 -7.75 -14.90 -16.95
C VAL A 108 -8.62 -13.86 -17.67
N THR A 109 -9.79 -13.58 -17.12
CA THR A 109 -10.54 -12.38 -17.51
C THR A 109 -9.69 -11.19 -17.16
N SER A 110 -9.34 -10.38 -18.15
CA SER A 110 -8.58 -9.14 -17.93
C SER A 110 -9.23 -8.33 -16.81
N ALA A 111 -8.49 -8.07 -15.74
CA ALA A 111 -9.00 -7.30 -14.63
C ALA A 111 -8.97 -5.81 -15.00
N PHE A 112 -10.15 -5.19 -15.06
CA PHE A 112 -10.30 -3.75 -15.11
C PHE A 112 -10.58 -3.26 -13.69
N ALA A 113 -9.53 -2.80 -13.01
CA ALA A 113 -9.60 -2.43 -11.61
C ALA A 113 -9.79 -0.92 -11.43
N THR A 114 -10.51 -0.55 -10.38
CA THR A 114 -10.62 0.83 -9.89
C THR A 114 -10.32 0.87 -8.39
N VAL A 115 -9.76 1.98 -7.91
CA VAL A 115 -9.50 2.19 -6.48
C VAL A 115 -10.72 2.85 -5.84
N ALA A 116 -11.21 2.27 -4.77
CA ALA A 116 -12.31 2.81 -4.00
C ALA A 116 -11.82 4.00 -3.15
N PRO A 117 -12.50 5.15 -3.18
CA PRO A 117 -12.18 6.24 -2.27
C PRO A 117 -12.57 5.86 -0.83
N ASP A 118 -11.84 6.34 0.17
CA ASP A 118 -12.12 6.08 1.60
C ASP A 118 -13.57 6.43 1.99
N SER A 119 -14.16 7.41 1.30
CA SER A 119 -15.55 7.80 1.52
C SER A 119 -16.55 6.69 1.20
N ALA A 120 -16.20 5.74 0.32
CA ALA A 120 -17.06 4.60 -0.01
C ALA A 120 -17.20 3.63 1.17
N LEU A 121 -16.20 3.57 2.06
CA LEU A 121 -16.20 2.69 3.23
C LEU A 121 -16.95 3.26 4.46
N LYS A 122 -17.54 4.46 4.35
CA LYS A 122 -18.22 5.11 5.48
C LYS A 122 -19.61 4.58 5.77
N SER A 123 -20.28 3.98 4.78
CA SER A 123 -21.61 3.39 4.94
C SER A 123 -21.95 2.43 3.79
N ASP A 124 -22.90 1.53 4.01
CA ASP A 124 -23.42 0.63 2.97
C ASP A 124 -23.96 1.41 1.75
N ALA A 125 -24.63 2.53 1.98
CA ALA A 125 -25.16 3.37 0.90
C ALA A 125 -24.04 3.98 0.03
N ALA A 126 -22.96 4.47 0.67
CA ALA A 126 -21.81 5.02 -0.05
C ALA A 126 -21.07 3.94 -0.84
N LEU A 127 -20.90 2.77 -0.25
CA LEU A 127 -20.27 1.61 -0.88
C LEU A 127 -21.07 1.16 -2.11
N ASN A 128 -22.38 0.96 -1.96
CA ASN A 128 -23.24 0.53 -3.07
C ASN A 128 -23.26 1.55 -4.21
N LYS A 129 -23.27 2.86 -3.90
CA LYS A 129 -23.17 3.92 -4.90
C LYS A 129 -21.87 3.84 -5.68
N PHE A 130 -20.75 3.66 -5.02
CA PHE A 130 -19.44 3.49 -5.66
C PHE A 130 -19.42 2.26 -6.56
N LEU A 131 -19.88 1.10 -6.06
CA LEU A 131 -19.89 -0.15 -6.81
C LEU A 131 -20.78 -0.09 -8.05
N ALA A 132 -21.94 0.57 -7.96
CA ALA A 132 -22.82 0.80 -9.13
C ALA A 132 -22.09 1.64 -10.20
N SER A 133 -21.48 2.76 -9.79
CA SER A 133 -20.72 3.62 -10.70
C SER A 133 -19.52 2.89 -11.32
N ALA A 134 -18.81 2.08 -10.54
CA ALA A 134 -17.69 1.28 -11.03
C ALA A 134 -18.15 0.29 -12.10
N LYS A 135 -19.25 -0.42 -11.84
CA LYS A 135 -19.84 -1.37 -12.79
C LYS A 135 -20.31 -0.69 -14.06
N ASP A 136 -21.01 0.44 -13.95
CA ASP A 136 -21.50 1.22 -15.10
C ASP A 136 -20.33 1.72 -15.96
N SER A 137 -19.16 1.94 -15.36
CA SER A 137 -17.92 2.30 -16.05
C SER A 137 -17.13 1.10 -16.61
N GLY A 138 -17.63 -0.11 -16.48
CA GLY A 138 -17.02 -1.33 -17.03
C GLY A 138 -15.96 -1.98 -16.14
N TYR A 139 -15.76 -1.49 -14.91
CA TYR A 139 -14.84 -2.13 -13.98
C TYR A 139 -15.40 -3.44 -13.42
N ASN A 140 -14.56 -4.45 -13.31
CA ASN A 140 -14.90 -5.75 -12.73
C ASN A 140 -14.16 -6.03 -11.41
N THR A 141 -13.24 -5.16 -11.02
CA THR A 141 -12.42 -5.27 -9.82
C THR A 141 -12.37 -3.93 -9.09
N ALA A 142 -12.44 -3.96 -7.77
CA ALA A 142 -12.29 -2.78 -6.93
C ALA A 142 -11.25 -3.03 -5.82
N VAL A 143 -10.25 -2.16 -5.75
CA VAL A 143 -9.22 -2.17 -4.72
C VAL A 143 -9.65 -1.24 -3.59
N PHE A 144 -9.63 -1.75 -2.37
CA PHE A 144 -10.00 -1.03 -1.15
C PHE A 144 -8.79 -0.87 -0.24
N THR A 145 -8.37 0.35 0.03
CA THR A 145 -7.39 0.61 1.09
C THR A 145 -8.03 0.35 2.44
N LEU A 146 -7.73 -0.81 3.03
CA LEU A 146 -8.31 -1.23 4.32
C LEU A 146 -7.41 -0.91 5.51
N LYS A 147 -6.14 -0.60 5.24
CA LYS A 147 -5.21 -0.06 6.24
C LYS A 147 -4.33 0.99 5.57
N ASN A 148 -4.38 2.23 6.09
CA ASN A 148 -3.71 3.37 5.49
C ASN A 148 -2.32 3.64 6.09
N THR A 149 -1.58 4.58 5.51
CA THR A 149 -0.23 4.99 5.95
C THR A 149 -0.19 5.68 7.32
N THR A 150 -1.32 6.13 7.84
CA THR A 150 -1.40 6.63 9.22
C THR A 150 -1.52 5.50 10.24
N GLY A 151 -1.70 4.25 9.79
CA GLY A 151 -1.84 3.05 10.61
C GLY A 151 -3.29 2.77 11.03
N GLU A 152 -4.27 3.40 10.38
CA GLU A 152 -5.69 3.22 10.66
C GLU A 152 -6.28 2.10 9.81
N LEU A 153 -7.09 1.26 10.43
CA LEU A 153 -7.96 0.32 9.74
C LEU A 153 -9.23 1.04 9.29
N LEU A 154 -9.50 1.03 8.00
CA LEU A 154 -10.66 1.67 7.39
C LEU A 154 -11.88 0.74 7.29
N TYR A 155 -11.74 -0.49 7.80
CA TYR A 155 -12.84 -1.43 8.04
C TYR A 155 -12.95 -1.74 9.53
N LYS A 156 -14.12 -2.17 9.99
CA LYS A 156 -14.35 -2.56 11.37
C LYS A 156 -13.76 -3.95 11.61
N SER A 157 -12.54 -3.97 12.19
CA SER A 157 -11.82 -5.19 12.51
C SER A 157 -12.30 -5.79 13.83
N SER A 158 -12.30 -7.12 13.89
CA SER A 158 -12.58 -7.91 15.09
C SER A 158 -11.33 -8.43 15.80
N LEU A 159 -10.14 -8.14 15.27
CA LEU A 159 -8.87 -8.59 15.84
C LEU A 159 -8.68 -8.08 17.26
N LYS A 160 -8.32 -8.99 18.16
CA LYS A 160 -8.17 -8.70 19.61
C LYS A 160 -7.23 -7.51 19.88
N ALA A 161 -6.19 -7.37 19.08
CA ALA A 161 -5.19 -6.30 19.23
C ALA A 161 -5.78 -4.90 19.05
N VAL A 162 -6.85 -4.76 18.25
CA VAL A 162 -7.34 -3.42 17.82
C VAL A 162 -8.85 -3.23 17.94
N LYS A 163 -9.65 -4.27 18.18
CA LYS A 163 -11.12 -4.19 18.18
C LYS A 163 -11.68 -3.07 19.08
N ASP A 164 -11.06 -2.83 20.21
CA ASP A 164 -11.47 -1.83 21.19
C ASP A 164 -10.62 -0.53 21.12
N ASN A 165 -9.68 -0.45 20.16
CA ASN A 165 -8.83 0.71 19.98
C ASN A 165 -9.41 1.64 18.91
N THR A 166 -10.15 2.67 19.36
CA THR A 166 -10.80 3.64 18.49
C THR A 166 -9.84 4.56 17.73
N ASP A 167 -8.56 4.59 18.12
CA ASP A 167 -7.54 5.36 17.38
C ASP A 167 -7.03 4.61 16.15
N VAL A 168 -7.10 3.29 16.15
CA VAL A 168 -6.66 2.42 15.05
C VAL A 168 -7.84 1.90 14.25
N ASN A 169 -8.87 1.36 14.91
CA ASN A 169 -10.05 0.75 14.29
C ASN A 169 -11.10 1.84 13.95
N LYS A 170 -10.94 2.45 12.79
CA LYS A 170 -11.77 3.59 12.32
C LYS A 170 -12.90 3.18 11.39
N GLY A 171 -12.93 1.93 10.94
CA GLY A 171 -13.89 1.47 9.97
C GLY A 171 -15.32 1.42 10.47
N SER A 172 -16.27 1.71 9.58
CA SER A 172 -17.70 1.60 9.83
C SER A 172 -18.26 0.26 9.37
N LEU A 173 -17.74 -0.26 8.25
CA LEU A 173 -18.15 -1.52 7.65
C LEU A 173 -17.19 -2.65 8.03
N THR A 174 -17.70 -3.83 8.27
CA THR A 174 -16.88 -5.03 8.41
C THR A 174 -16.36 -5.50 7.03
N ALA A 175 -15.26 -6.23 7.02
CA ALA A 175 -14.74 -6.85 5.80
C ALA A 175 -15.79 -7.71 5.07
N ALA A 176 -16.60 -8.47 5.83
CA ALA A 176 -17.67 -9.30 5.27
C ALA A 176 -18.79 -8.48 4.61
N GLN A 177 -19.14 -7.30 5.14
CA GLN A 177 -20.11 -6.40 4.50
C GLN A 177 -19.59 -5.87 3.17
N ILE A 178 -18.32 -5.47 3.12
CA ILE A 178 -17.67 -4.99 1.89
C ILE A 178 -17.69 -6.09 0.83
N VAL A 179 -17.24 -7.29 1.15
CA VAL A 179 -17.24 -8.43 0.24
C VAL A 179 -18.63 -8.79 -0.24
N LYS A 180 -19.62 -8.80 0.66
CA LYS A 180 -21.02 -9.09 0.30
C LYS A 180 -21.55 -8.06 -0.73
N ALA A 181 -21.29 -6.77 -0.52
CA ALA A 181 -21.71 -5.72 -1.45
C ALA A 181 -21.03 -5.88 -2.82
N CYS A 182 -19.73 -6.17 -2.84
CA CYS A 182 -18.99 -6.42 -4.09
C CYS A 182 -19.55 -7.62 -4.86
N LYS A 183 -19.81 -8.74 -4.18
CA LYS A 183 -20.42 -9.93 -4.80
C LYS A 183 -21.79 -9.63 -5.39
N THR A 184 -22.62 -8.85 -4.69
CA THR A 184 -23.93 -8.43 -5.18
C THR A 184 -23.81 -7.57 -6.43
N ALA A 185 -22.81 -6.70 -6.50
CA ALA A 185 -22.53 -5.87 -7.68
C ALA A 185 -21.83 -6.63 -8.82
N GLY A 186 -21.34 -7.85 -8.59
CA GLY A 186 -20.53 -8.61 -9.55
C GLY A 186 -19.14 -7.98 -9.76
N ILE A 187 -18.55 -7.43 -8.70
CA ILE A 187 -17.21 -6.83 -8.67
C ILE A 187 -16.32 -7.65 -7.74
N THR A 188 -15.12 -7.96 -8.19
CA THR A 188 -14.11 -8.67 -7.38
C THR A 188 -13.45 -7.70 -6.40
N PRO A 189 -13.52 -7.96 -5.08
CA PRO A 189 -12.85 -7.11 -4.10
C PRO A 189 -11.38 -7.51 -3.93
N VAL A 190 -10.49 -6.52 -3.95
CA VAL A 190 -9.07 -6.62 -3.59
C VAL A 190 -8.85 -5.73 -2.38
N ALA A 191 -8.07 -6.19 -1.41
CA ALA A 191 -7.73 -5.43 -0.22
C ALA A 191 -6.30 -4.90 -0.34
N ALA A 192 -6.09 -3.62 -0.11
CA ALA A 192 -4.76 -3.03 0.03
C ALA A 192 -4.50 -2.66 1.50
N ILE A 193 -3.36 -3.08 2.04
CA ILE A 193 -2.96 -2.77 3.41
C ILE A 193 -1.53 -2.25 3.45
N THR A 194 -1.34 -1.07 4.01
CA THR A 194 -0.01 -0.55 4.32
C THR A 194 0.62 -1.34 5.46
N THR A 195 1.86 -1.74 5.30
CA THR A 195 2.63 -2.51 6.30
C THR A 195 3.61 -1.62 7.06
N LEU A 196 4.86 -1.50 6.62
CA LEU A 196 5.92 -0.89 7.41
C LEU A 196 5.87 0.64 7.49
N PHE A 197 5.30 1.32 6.49
CA PHE A 197 5.03 2.75 6.59
C PHE A 197 3.78 3.03 7.43
N ASP A 198 3.74 2.43 8.60
CA ASP A 198 2.63 2.47 9.55
C ASP A 198 3.08 3.19 10.82
N ARG A 199 2.33 4.19 11.19
CA ARG A 199 2.67 5.12 12.26
C ARG A 199 1.99 4.81 13.61
N LYS A 200 1.11 3.80 13.66
CA LYS A 200 0.37 3.43 14.87
C LYS A 200 0.78 2.09 15.44
N THR A 201 1.15 1.12 14.62
CA THR A 201 1.62 -0.18 15.08
C THR A 201 2.80 -0.09 16.05
N PRO A 202 3.77 0.85 15.91
CA PRO A 202 4.82 1.04 16.91
C PRO A 202 4.32 1.42 18.33
N TYR A 203 3.10 1.88 18.46
CA TYR A 203 2.46 2.19 19.75
C TYR A 203 1.52 1.08 20.24
N LEU A 204 1.22 0.08 19.41
CA LEU A 204 0.38 -1.05 19.77
C LEU A 204 1.17 -2.16 20.47
N PHE A 205 2.42 -2.34 20.06
CA PHE A 205 3.27 -3.43 20.54
C PHE A 205 4.63 -2.91 20.97
N ASP A 206 5.17 -3.50 22.03
CA ASP A 206 6.53 -3.25 22.46
C ASP A 206 7.53 -3.64 21.36
N ASN A 207 8.55 -2.83 21.15
CA ASN A 207 9.58 -3.04 20.13
C ASN A 207 9.08 -3.14 18.66
N ALA A 208 7.87 -2.67 18.36
CA ALA A 208 7.37 -2.63 16.99
C ALA A 208 7.89 -1.44 16.16
N GLY A 209 8.56 -0.47 16.79
CA GLY A 209 9.28 0.62 16.14
C GLY A 209 10.80 0.39 16.10
N TYR A 210 11.52 1.23 15.37
CA TYR A 210 12.99 1.25 15.40
C TYR A 210 13.46 1.95 16.67
N ILE A 211 14.37 1.32 17.40
CA ILE A 211 14.84 1.80 18.70
C ILE A 211 16.26 2.38 18.57
N ILE A 212 16.49 3.55 19.16
CA ILE A 212 17.81 4.15 19.27
C ILE A 212 18.59 3.48 20.41
N SER A 213 19.87 3.19 20.17
CA SER A 213 20.71 2.32 21.00
C SER A 213 20.94 2.76 22.45
N ASP A 214 20.78 4.04 22.75
CA ASP A 214 21.18 4.63 24.03
C ASP A 214 20.04 4.86 25.02
N GLY A 215 18.83 4.39 24.73
CA GLY A 215 17.83 4.63 25.75
C GLY A 215 16.37 4.34 25.49
N ASN A 216 16.02 3.32 24.78
CA ASN A 216 14.59 2.96 24.59
C ASN A 216 13.74 4.05 23.93
N TRP A 217 14.36 4.89 23.10
CA TRP A 217 13.66 5.89 22.32
C TRP A 217 13.35 5.35 20.95
N SER A 218 12.12 5.56 20.50
CA SER A 218 11.77 5.27 19.11
C SER A 218 12.45 6.25 18.16
N TRP A 219 13.06 5.74 17.09
CA TRP A 219 13.47 6.55 15.97
C TRP A 219 12.22 7.14 15.27
N LEU A 220 12.29 8.41 14.94
CA LEU A 220 11.24 9.12 14.25
C LEU A 220 11.74 9.62 12.89
N ASP A 221 10.91 9.42 11.87
CA ASP A 221 11.13 9.98 10.54
C ASP A 221 11.19 11.51 10.62
N ALA A 222 12.29 12.10 10.16
CA ALA A 222 12.53 13.53 10.23
C ALA A 222 11.49 14.37 9.44
N ALA A 223 10.89 13.81 8.40
CA ALA A 223 9.90 14.51 7.58
C ALA A 223 8.55 14.67 8.29
N ALA A 224 8.18 13.67 9.11
CA ALA A 224 6.86 13.61 9.70
C ALA A 224 6.84 13.61 11.23
N ASP A 225 8.00 13.48 11.87
CA ASP A 225 8.13 13.32 13.33
C ASP A 225 7.28 12.16 13.87
N LYS A 226 7.32 11.03 13.16
CA LYS A 226 6.55 9.82 13.46
C LYS A 226 7.40 8.56 13.34
N PRO A 227 7.10 7.52 14.11
CA PRO A 227 7.78 6.24 13.98
C PRO A 227 7.34 5.49 12.72
N TRP A 228 8.15 4.53 12.31
CA TRP A 228 7.82 3.50 11.35
C TRP A 228 7.78 2.15 12.07
N THR A 229 6.99 1.23 11.53
CA THR A 229 6.97 -0.15 12.03
C THR A 229 8.18 -0.91 11.50
N THR A 230 8.76 -1.74 12.37
CA THR A 230 9.90 -2.56 12.02
C THR A 230 9.51 -4.02 11.78
N PRO A 231 10.02 -4.69 10.72
CA PRO A 231 9.76 -6.11 10.49
C PRO A 231 10.57 -7.03 11.43
N TYR A 232 11.37 -6.46 12.31
CA TYR A 232 12.09 -7.24 13.35
C TYR A 232 11.20 -7.57 14.55
N SER A 233 10.06 -6.91 14.70
CA SER A 233 9.06 -7.21 15.72
C SER A 233 8.16 -8.36 15.28
N ALA A 234 8.21 -9.47 15.99
CA ALA A 234 7.35 -10.62 15.74
C ALA A 234 5.85 -10.25 15.93
N ASP A 235 5.54 -9.41 16.91
CA ASP A 235 4.18 -8.98 17.19
C ASP A 235 3.62 -8.12 16.04
N ALA A 236 4.45 -7.22 15.48
CA ALA A 236 4.07 -6.44 14.31
C ALA A 236 3.84 -7.31 13.06
N VAL A 237 4.74 -8.27 12.81
CA VAL A 237 4.61 -9.22 11.70
C VAL A 237 3.34 -10.07 11.85
N ASN A 238 3.08 -10.61 13.04
CA ASN A 238 1.88 -11.38 13.32
C ASN A 238 0.61 -10.54 13.20
N TYR A 239 0.63 -9.28 13.60
CA TYR A 239 -0.50 -8.37 13.45
C TYR A 239 -0.89 -8.16 11.97
N TYR A 240 0.08 -7.92 11.09
CA TYR A 240 -0.21 -7.82 9.65
C TYR A 240 -0.72 -9.15 9.07
N ALA A 241 -0.13 -10.25 9.50
CA ALA A 241 -0.59 -11.57 9.09
C ALA A 241 -2.02 -11.86 9.57
N ASP A 242 -2.38 -11.45 10.79
CA ASP A 242 -3.74 -11.61 11.31
C ASP A 242 -4.76 -10.75 10.54
N ILE A 243 -4.37 -9.52 10.13
CA ILE A 243 -5.18 -8.71 9.20
C ILE A 243 -5.41 -9.46 7.90
N CYS A 244 -4.36 -10.01 7.28
CA CYS A 244 -4.49 -10.81 6.05
C CYS A 244 -5.44 -12.00 6.27
N GLY A 245 -5.32 -12.70 7.39
CA GLY A 245 -6.19 -13.82 7.73
C GLY A 245 -7.65 -13.40 7.95
N GLU A 246 -7.92 -12.25 8.57
CA GLU A 246 -9.27 -11.71 8.75
C GLU A 246 -9.90 -11.33 7.40
N LEU A 247 -9.16 -10.65 6.53
CA LEU A 247 -9.63 -10.24 5.20
C LEU A 247 -9.87 -11.44 4.29
N ALA A 248 -8.96 -12.42 4.29
CA ALA A 248 -9.11 -13.66 3.52
C ALA A 248 -10.36 -14.45 3.95
N LYS A 249 -10.58 -14.61 5.26
CA LYS A 249 -11.77 -15.26 5.80
C LYS A 249 -13.07 -14.53 5.46
N ALA A 250 -13.01 -13.21 5.29
CA ALA A 250 -14.16 -12.42 4.83
C ALA A 250 -14.48 -12.64 3.34
N GLY A 251 -13.52 -13.15 2.54
CA GLY A 251 -13.67 -13.49 1.15
C GLY A 251 -13.02 -12.52 0.17
N PHE A 252 -12.05 -11.72 0.60
CA PHE A 252 -11.11 -11.07 -0.31
C PHE A 252 -10.24 -12.15 -0.96
N ALA A 253 -10.11 -12.12 -2.29
CA ALA A 253 -9.33 -13.10 -3.04
C ALA A 253 -7.84 -12.71 -3.13
N ASP A 254 -7.55 -11.42 -3.08
CA ASP A 254 -6.20 -10.87 -3.11
C ASP A 254 -6.02 -9.77 -2.07
N ILE A 255 -4.83 -9.72 -1.48
CA ILE A 255 -4.44 -8.75 -0.44
C ILE A 255 -3.09 -8.17 -0.85
N GLU A 256 -3.08 -6.90 -1.22
CA GLU A 256 -1.89 -6.16 -1.60
C GLU A 256 -1.20 -5.61 -0.36
N LEU A 257 0.06 -5.98 -0.16
CA LEU A 257 0.92 -5.49 0.91
C LEU A 257 1.69 -4.28 0.41
N GLU A 258 1.15 -3.11 0.68
CA GLU A 258 1.75 -1.83 0.28
C GLU A 258 2.82 -1.38 1.27
N ASN A 259 3.77 -0.56 0.78
CA ASN A 259 4.81 0.05 1.61
C ASN A 259 5.61 -0.96 2.43
N THR A 260 5.87 -2.14 1.86
CA THR A 260 6.70 -3.20 2.46
C THR A 260 8.19 -2.87 2.24
N VAL A 261 8.60 -1.73 2.75
CA VAL A 261 9.94 -1.16 2.55
C VAL A 261 10.52 -0.67 3.87
N PHE A 262 11.85 -0.60 3.94
CA PHE A 262 12.53 0.05 5.05
C PHE A 262 12.53 1.57 4.88
N PRO A 263 12.50 2.34 5.98
CA PRO A 263 12.70 3.77 5.90
C PRO A 263 14.07 4.11 5.31
N ASN A 264 14.15 5.25 4.62
CA ASN A 264 15.42 5.78 4.15
C ASN A 264 16.14 6.48 5.31
N PHE A 265 16.90 5.69 6.09
CA PHE A 265 17.70 6.21 7.18
C PHE A 265 18.83 7.10 6.66
N GLN A 266 18.93 8.32 7.20
CA GLN A 266 20.12 9.14 7.00
C GLN A 266 21.32 8.48 7.68
N SER A 267 22.53 8.81 7.24
CA SER A 267 23.75 8.22 7.83
C SER A 267 23.84 8.44 9.35
N TYR A 268 23.41 9.61 9.83
CA TYR A 268 23.34 9.92 11.25
C TYR A 268 22.31 9.01 11.98
N ASP A 269 21.09 8.92 11.45
CA ASP A 269 20.04 8.06 12.03
C ASP A 269 20.49 6.62 12.12
N TYR A 270 21.10 6.13 11.03
CA TYR A 270 21.61 4.76 10.99
C TYR A 270 22.62 4.48 12.10
N SER A 271 23.49 5.46 12.43
CA SER A 271 24.46 5.34 13.51
C SER A 271 23.81 5.27 14.90
N LEU A 272 22.60 5.80 15.05
CA LEU A 272 21.85 5.79 16.31
C LEU A 272 21.07 4.49 16.54
N LEU A 273 20.78 3.72 15.49
CA LEU A 273 20.08 2.45 15.62
C LEU A 273 20.91 1.45 16.43
N SER A 274 20.26 0.49 17.07
CA SER A 274 20.95 -0.60 17.75
C SER A 274 21.86 -1.37 16.78
N LYS A 275 22.98 -1.91 17.27
CA LYS A 275 23.90 -2.68 16.43
C LYS A 275 23.24 -3.88 15.78
N GLU A 276 22.24 -4.46 16.42
CA GLU A 276 21.44 -5.54 15.87
C GLU A 276 20.72 -5.07 14.59
N LEU A 277 20.04 -3.93 14.64
CA LEU A 277 19.33 -3.35 13.47
C LEU A 277 20.29 -2.89 12.38
N GLN A 278 21.49 -2.40 12.74
CA GLN A 278 22.50 -2.00 11.76
C GLN A 278 23.04 -3.20 10.96
N ASN A 279 23.19 -4.35 11.59
CA ASN A 279 23.80 -5.56 11.00
C ASN A 279 22.77 -6.58 10.49
N ALA A 280 21.47 -6.33 10.69
CA ALA A 280 20.43 -7.28 10.35
C ALA A 280 20.22 -7.38 8.83
N ASN A 281 19.95 -8.60 8.37
CA ASN A 281 19.59 -8.86 6.97
C ASN A 281 18.17 -8.33 6.67
N ARG A 282 18.09 -7.18 6.01
CA ARG A 282 16.84 -6.51 5.72
C ARG A 282 15.96 -7.29 4.75
N SER A 283 16.55 -7.85 3.69
CA SER A 283 15.82 -8.61 2.67
C SER A 283 15.15 -9.83 3.28
N GLU A 284 15.86 -10.55 4.19
CA GLU A 284 15.31 -11.69 4.90
C GLU A 284 14.10 -11.30 5.74
N LYS A 285 14.15 -10.16 6.44
CA LYS A 285 13.04 -9.71 7.28
C LYS A 285 11.81 -9.30 6.48
N LEU A 286 11.99 -8.68 5.30
CA LEU A 286 10.87 -8.43 4.38
C LEU A 286 10.29 -9.74 3.85
N ALA A 287 11.13 -10.70 3.50
CA ALA A 287 10.69 -12.01 3.04
C ALA A 287 9.89 -12.77 4.12
N VAL A 288 10.33 -12.71 5.39
CA VAL A 288 9.61 -13.31 6.54
C VAL A 288 8.25 -12.65 6.73
N LEU A 289 8.16 -11.32 6.67
CA LEU A 289 6.89 -10.59 6.75
C LEU A 289 5.94 -11.04 5.62
N ALA A 290 6.41 -10.99 4.38
CA ALA A 290 5.62 -11.38 3.21
C ALA A 290 5.15 -12.84 3.29
N ALA A 291 6.05 -13.77 3.63
CA ALA A 291 5.72 -15.19 3.75
C ALA A 291 4.71 -15.46 4.89
N THR A 292 4.82 -14.73 6.01
CA THR A 292 3.89 -14.89 7.13
C THR A 292 2.50 -14.39 6.76
N CYS A 293 2.40 -13.24 6.09
CA CYS A 293 1.14 -12.71 5.55
C CYS A 293 0.53 -13.65 4.52
N ALA A 294 1.34 -14.13 3.55
CA ALA A 294 0.89 -15.04 2.51
C ALA A 294 0.36 -16.37 3.08
N LYS A 295 1.04 -16.92 4.10
CA LYS A 295 0.58 -18.12 4.80
C LYS A 295 -0.80 -17.90 5.42
N LYS A 296 -1.02 -16.79 6.10
CA LYS A 296 -2.30 -16.46 6.73
C LYS A 296 -3.41 -16.18 5.72
N ALA A 297 -3.10 -15.48 4.64
CA ALA A 297 -4.04 -15.27 3.54
C ALA A 297 -4.47 -16.60 2.91
N LYS A 298 -3.53 -17.52 2.67
CA LYS A 298 -3.81 -18.84 2.11
C LYS A 298 -4.72 -19.70 3.01
N GLU A 299 -4.62 -19.59 4.34
CA GLU A 299 -5.53 -20.26 5.28
C GLU A 299 -7.01 -19.85 5.06
N GLY A 300 -7.26 -18.67 4.50
CA GLY A 300 -8.59 -18.16 4.13
C GLY A 300 -8.90 -18.21 2.63
N ASN A 301 -8.10 -18.94 1.82
CA ASN A 301 -8.20 -19.06 0.36
C ASN A 301 -7.95 -17.74 -0.40
N ALA A 302 -7.08 -16.90 0.10
CA ALA A 302 -6.62 -15.68 -0.55
C ALA A 302 -5.13 -15.75 -0.91
N THR A 303 -4.71 -14.91 -1.85
CA THR A 303 -3.30 -14.60 -2.11
C THR A 303 -2.90 -13.35 -1.34
N ALA A 304 -1.60 -13.20 -1.04
CA ALA A 304 -1.03 -11.92 -0.62
C ALA A 304 0.12 -11.59 -1.55
N THR A 305 0.03 -10.42 -2.17
CA THR A 305 1.02 -9.86 -3.09
C THR A 305 1.76 -8.70 -2.43
N VAL A 306 3.04 -8.54 -2.75
CA VAL A 306 3.85 -7.42 -2.24
C VAL A 306 4.04 -6.43 -3.37
N GLU A 307 3.69 -5.18 -3.14
CA GLU A 307 4.06 -4.07 -4.01
C GLU A 307 5.54 -3.73 -3.75
N ILE A 308 6.35 -3.77 -4.82
CA ILE A 308 7.80 -3.51 -4.77
C ILE A 308 8.10 -2.18 -5.45
#